data_46064726a71337b90462dae44640ae42
#
_entry.id   46064726a71337b90462dae44640ae42
#
_cell.length_a   1.000
_cell.length_b   1.000
_cell.length_c   1.000
_cell.angle_alpha   90.00
_cell.angle_beta   90.00
_cell.angle_gamma   90.00
#
_symmetry.space_group_name_H-M   'P 1'
#
loop_
_entity.id
_entity.type
_entity.pdbx_description
1 polymer ?
#
loop_
_entity_poly.entity_id
_entity_poly.type
_entity_poly.pdbx_seq_one_letter_code
_entity_poly.pdbx_strand_id
1 'polypeptide(L)'
;MCIRDRQCIIRNSAGRCNCTVPNNLADRRGALFPVLPAFGHRNQIFNAHKLYLADKHEDYETAGLWGVRLMFTTETPHECVAVTQSYQGLTDYRPNGLTRGLYYRGVE
;
A
#
# COMPACT_ATOMS: atom_id res chain seq x y z
N MET A 1 -1.48 0.88 5.23
CA MET A 1 -2.45 1.81 5.85
C MET A 1 -2.89 2.80 4.80
N CYS A 2 -4.16 3.03 4.69
CA CYS A 2 -4.75 3.94 3.71
C CYS A 2 -5.64 4.93 4.47
N ILE A 3 -5.40 6.21 4.28
CA ILE A 3 -6.19 7.29 4.87
C ILE A 3 -7.06 7.89 3.77
N ARG A 4 -8.36 8.01 4.02
CA ARG A 4 -9.31 8.69 3.11
C ARG A 4 -9.69 10.02 3.70
N ASP A 5 -9.40 11.08 2.98
CA ASP A 5 -9.82 12.44 3.32
C ASP A 5 -10.90 12.92 2.34
N ARG A 6 -11.81 13.76 2.83
CA ARG A 6 -12.88 14.38 2.01
C ARG A 6 -12.43 15.67 1.33
N GLN A 7 -11.24 16.17 1.65
CA GLN A 7 -10.70 17.39 1.07
C GLN A 7 -9.66 17.05 0.00
N CYS A 8 -9.79 17.66 -1.17
CA CYS A 8 -8.78 17.51 -2.21
C CYS A 8 -7.53 18.32 -1.84
N ILE A 9 -6.46 17.62 -1.47
CA ILE A 9 -5.16 18.23 -1.08
C ILE A 9 -4.63 19.11 -2.21
N ILE A 10 -4.76 18.67 -3.45
CA ILE A 10 -4.26 19.41 -4.63
C ILE A 10 -5.04 20.70 -4.84
N ARG A 11 -6.35 20.65 -4.73
CA ARG A 11 -7.19 21.84 -4.84
C ARG A 11 -6.87 22.85 -3.75
N ASN A 12 -6.64 22.39 -2.53
CA ASN A 12 -6.34 23.26 -1.39
C ASN A 12 -4.96 23.91 -1.51
N SER A 13 -3.97 23.23 -2.12
CA SER A 13 -2.62 23.76 -2.27
C SER A 13 -2.40 24.57 -3.55
N ALA A 14 -3.03 24.20 -4.66
CA ALA A 14 -2.80 24.78 -5.97
C ALA A 14 -3.99 25.57 -6.55
N GLY A 15 -5.11 25.66 -5.84
CA GLY A 15 -6.35 26.33 -6.27
C GLY A 15 -7.09 25.64 -7.42
N ARG A 16 -6.50 24.62 -8.03
CA ARG A 16 -7.09 23.82 -9.12
C ARG A 16 -6.98 22.33 -8.78
N CYS A 17 -8.06 21.58 -9.05
CA CYS A 17 -8.03 20.14 -8.93
C CYS A 17 -7.33 19.51 -10.15
N ASN A 18 -6.23 18.80 -9.93
CA ASN A 18 -5.57 17.97 -10.94
C ASN A 18 -5.58 16.49 -10.48
N CYS A 19 -6.80 15.98 -10.23
CA CYS A 19 -7.03 14.66 -9.66
C CYS A 19 -6.68 13.50 -10.61
N THR A 20 -6.25 13.77 -11.84
CA THR A 20 -5.89 12.76 -12.84
C THR A 20 -4.41 12.38 -12.78
N VAL A 21 -3.59 13.14 -12.06
CA VAL A 21 -2.13 12.91 -11.97
C VAL A 21 -1.79 12.28 -10.63
N PRO A 22 -1.00 11.20 -10.61
CA PRO A 22 -0.47 10.64 -9.37
C PRO A 22 0.37 11.69 -8.63
N ASN A 23 0.12 11.82 -7.33
CA ASN A 23 0.83 12.74 -6.46
C ASN A 23 1.44 11.98 -5.30
N ASN A 24 2.45 12.58 -4.66
CA ASN A 24 3.09 12.05 -3.48
C ASN A 24 3.16 13.13 -2.39
N LEU A 25 3.00 12.72 -1.15
CA LEU A 25 3.36 13.50 0.01
C LEU A 25 4.72 13.05 0.50
N ALA A 26 5.62 13.99 0.76
CA ALA A 26 6.93 13.70 1.35
C ALA A 26 6.89 13.99 2.84
N ASP A 27 7.45 13.11 3.65
CA ASP A 27 7.69 13.37 5.06
C ASP A 27 9.02 14.13 5.28
N ARG A 28 9.32 14.44 6.53
CA ARG A 28 10.57 15.13 6.90
C ARG A 28 11.84 14.32 6.60
N ARG A 29 11.71 13.01 6.39
CA ARG A 29 12.80 12.09 6.06
C ARG A 29 12.92 11.80 4.57
N GLY A 30 12.05 12.42 3.75
CA GLY A 30 12.01 12.23 2.31
C GLY A 30 11.25 10.96 1.86
N ALA A 31 10.57 10.26 2.75
CA ALA A 31 9.72 9.14 2.36
C ALA A 31 8.50 9.64 1.59
N LEU A 32 8.19 9.01 0.46
CA LEU A 32 7.10 9.39 -0.42
C LEU A 32 5.87 8.53 -0.16
N PHE A 33 4.77 9.18 0.18
CA PHE A 33 3.46 8.56 0.41
C PHE A 33 2.59 8.82 -0.81
N PRO A 34 2.27 7.80 -1.63
CA PRO A 34 1.41 7.98 -2.81
C PRO A 34 0.03 8.48 -2.43
N VAL A 35 -0.46 9.48 -3.17
CA VAL A 35 -1.81 10.02 -3.02
C VAL A 35 -2.59 9.75 -4.29
N LEU A 36 -3.64 8.96 -4.19
CA LEU A 36 -4.53 8.68 -5.31
C LEU A 36 -5.89 9.36 -5.11
N PRO A 37 -6.48 9.88 -6.20
CA PRO A 37 -7.82 10.42 -6.14
C PRO A 37 -8.84 9.30 -5.91
N ALA A 38 -9.87 9.60 -5.15
CA ALA A 38 -11.01 8.73 -4.93
C ALA A 38 -12.31 9.49 -5.25
N PHE A 39 -13.40 8.75 -5.39
CA PHE A 39 -14.71 9.32 -5.71
C PHE A 39 -15.10 10.44 -4.75
N GLY A 40 -15.69 11.50 -5.28
CA GLY A 40 -16.16 12.67 -4.52
C GLY A 40 -15.02 13.58 -4.03
N HIS A 41 -13.97 13.76 -4.83
CA HIS A 41 -12.79 14.58 -4.49
C HIS A 41 -12.10 14.17 -3.18
N ARG A 42 -12.18 12.90 -2.83
CA ARG A 42 -11.48 12.34 -1.69
C ARG A 42 -10.06 11.98 -2.07
N ASN A 43 -9.16 12.03 -1.11
CA ASN A 43 -7.79 11.55 -1.27
C ASN A 43 -7.63 10.21 -0.57
N GLN A 44 -6.83 9.35 -1.17
CA GLN A 44 -6.41 8.09 -0.60
C GLN A 44 -4.90 8.11 -0.49
N ILE A 45 -4.38 8.14 0.73
CA ILE A 45 -2.95 8.21 1.01
C ILE A 45 -2.47 6.83 1.38
N PHE A 46 -1.48 6.32 0.65
CA PHE A 46 -0.88 5.02 0.89
C PHE A 46 0.42 5.14 1.68
N ASN A 47 0.79 4.06 2.35
CA ASN A 47 2.08 4.00 3.03
C ASN A 47 3.24 4.08 2.01
N ALA A 48 4.34 4.70 2.42
CA ALA A 48 5.58 4.73 1.64
C ALA A 48 6.20 3.33 1.48
N HIS A 49 5.95 2.43 2.43
CA HIS A 49 6.42 1.05 2.42
C HIS A 49 5.28 0.08 2.16
N LYS A 50 5.54 -0.92 1.31
CA LYS A 50 4.57 -1.96 0.97
C LYS A 50 4.46 -2.99 2.09
N LEU A 51 3.25 -3.29 2.55
CA LEU A 51 3.01 -4.37 3.50
C LEU A 51 3.21 -5.72 2.78
N TYR A 52 4.12 -6.52 3.29
CA TYR A 52 4.48 -7.80 2.70
C TYR A 52 4.69 -8.87 3.77
N LEU A 53 3.94 -9.97 3.67
CA LEU A 53 3.90 -11.06 4.66
C LEU A 53 3.90 -12.45 4.00
N ALA A 54 4.34 -12.58 2.73
CA ALA A 54 4.29 -13.87 2.02
C ALA A 54 5.11 -14.98 2.71
N ASP A 55 6.17 -14.62 3.41
CA ASP A 55 7.01 -15.55 4.18
C ASP A 55 6.39 -16.00 5.52
N LYS A 56 5.16 -15.55 5.83
CA LYS A 56 4.42 -15.89 7.05
C LYS A 56 3.26 -16.87 6.78
N HIS A 57 3.40 -17.68 5.75
CA HIS A 57 2.36 -18.63 5.32
C HIS A 57 1.96 -19.61 6.44
N GLU A 58 2.91 -20.15 7.17
CA GLU A 58 2.66 -21.07 8.29
C GLU A 58 1.81 -20.43 9.40
N ASP A 59 2.01 -19.13 9.66
CA ASP A 59 1.25 -18.40 10.67
C ASP A 59 -0.21 -18.22 10.25
N TYR A 60 -0.47 -18.03 8.96
CA TYR A 60 -1.85 -17.93 8.44
C TYR A 60 -2.58 -19.27 8.53
N GLU A 61 -1.91 -20.36 8.20
CA GLU A 61 -2.47 -21.70 8.31
C GLU A 61 -2.76 -22.05 9.76
N THR A 62 -1.82 -21.78 10.67
CA THR A 62 -2.00 -22.01 12.11
C THR A 62 -3.16 -21.17 12.67
N ALA A 63 -3.33 -19.93 12.18
CA ALA A 63 -4.44 -19.08 12.56
C ALA A 63 -5.79 -19.49 11.94
N GLY A 64 -5.79 -20.49 11.06
CA GLY A 64 -7.00 -20.98 10.41
C GLY A 64 -7.61 -20.03 9.39
N LEU A 65 -6.81 -19.17 8.76
CA LEU A 65 -7.30 -18.25 7.73
C LEU A 65 -7.67 -19.02 6.46
N TRP A 66 -8.90 -18.79 5.99
CA TRP A 66 -9.41 -19.37 4.77
C TRP A 66 -8.76 -18.80 3.50
N GLY A 67 -8.35 -17.54 3.52
CA GLY A 67 -7.75 -16.88 2.37
C GLY A 67 -7.11 -15.53 2.70
N VAL A 68 -6.26 -15.09 1.80
CA VAL A 68 -5.55 -13.81 1.87
C VAL A 68 -5.92 -12.97 0.67
N ARG A 69 -6.28 -11.71 0.88
CA ARG A 69 -6.54 -10.75 -0.19
C ARG A 69 -5.32 -9.90 -0.44
N LEU A 70 -4.81 -9.93 -1.66
CA LEU A 70 -3.78 -9.01 -2.13
C LEU A 70 -4.44 -7.74 -2.66
N MET A 71 -4.07 -6.59 -2.11
CA MET A 71 -4.56 -5.27 -2.54
C MET A 71 -3.41 -4.49 -3.17
N PHE A 72 -3.39 -4.45 -4.47
CA PHE A 72 -2.42 -3.66 -5.24
C PHE A 72 -2.88 -2.21 -5.34
N THR A 73 -1.94 -1.29 -5.35
CA THR A 73 -2.19 0.16 -5.34
C THR A 73 -1.42 0.89 -6.44
N THR A 74 -0.10 0.85 -6.37
CA THR A 74 0.81 1.54 -7.31
C THR A 74 1.75 0.58 -8.03
N GLU A 75 1.57 -0.73 -7.82
CA GLU A 75 2.40 -1.77 -8.45
C GLU A 75 2.16 -1.83 -9.95
N THR A 76 3.24 -2.08 -10.70
CA THR A 76 3.14 -2.40 -12.13
C THR A 76 2.52 -3.79 -12.32
N PRO A 77 1.95 -4.11 -13.49
CA PRO A 77 1.43 -5.45 -13.76
C PRO A 77 2.46 -6.57 -13.52
N HIS A 78 3.72 -6.31 -13.84
CA HIS A 78 4.81 -7.27 -13.61
C HIS A 78 5.04 -7.51 -12.10
N GLU A 79 5.04 -6.45 -11.30
CA GLU A 79 5.14 -6.55 -9.84
C GLU A 79 3.93 -7.29 -9.25
N CYS A 80 2.72 -7.06 -9.75
CA CYS A 80 1.53 -7.77 -9.31
C CYS A 80 1.65 -9.28 -9.51
N VAL A 81 2.14 -9.71 -10.68
CA VAL A 81 2.38 -11.13 -10.96
C VAL A 81 3.44 -11.70 -10.02
N ALA A 82 4.58 -11.01 -9.87
CA ALA A 82 5.68 -11.47 -9.02
C ALA A 82 5.27 -11.61 -7.55
N VAL A 83 4.52 -10.66 -7.01
CA VAL A 83 3.99 -10.72 -5.64
C VAL A 83 2.99 -11.86 -5.49
N THR A 84 2.07 -12.04 -6.45
CA THR A 84 1.08 -13.12 -6.41
C THR A 84 1.77 -14.49 -6.40
N GLN A 85 2.75 -14.70 -7.26
CA GLN A 85 3.53 -15.92 -7.29
C GLN A 85 4.30 -16.17 -5.99
N SER A 86 4.81 -15.11 -5.36
CA SER A 86 5.49 -15.23 -4.07
C SER A 86 4.53 -15.67 -2.95
N TYR A 87 3.30 -15.13 -2.91
CA TYR A 87 2.26 -15.59 -1.97
C TYR A 87 1.77 -17.00 -2.23
N GLN A 88 1.91 -17.50 -3.44
CA GLN A 88 1.64 -18.90 -3.82
C GLN A 88 2.82 -19.85 -3.53
N GLY A 89 3.95 -19.33 -3.05
CA GLY A 89 5.16 -20.12 -2.80
C GLY A 89 5.92 -20.53 -4.05
N LEU A 90 5.64 -19.90 -5.20
CA LEU A 90 6.27 -20.22 -6.48
C LEU A 90 7.61 -19.49 -6.70
N THR A 91 7.82 -18.37 -6.02
CA THR A 91 9.05 -17.56 -6.14
C THR A 91 9.42 -16.96 -4.79
N ASP A 92 10.71 -16.62 -4.63
CA ASP A 92 11.23 -15.88 -3.46
C ASP A 92 11.25 -14.36 -3.68
N TYR A 93 10.42 -13.86 -4.60
CA TYR A 93 10.37 -12.43 -4.87
C TYR A 93 9.98 -11.64 -3.62
N ARG A 94 10.72 -10.57 -3.36
CA ARG A 94 10.45 -9.62 -2.27
C ARG A 94 10.49 -8.19 -2.80
N PRO A 95 9.47 -7.37 -2.57
CA PRO A 95 9.49 -5.97 -2.97
C PRO A 95 10.52 -5.18 -2.17
N ASN A 96 11.15 -4.20 -2.80
CA ASN A 96 12.02 -3.25 -2.12
C ASN A 96 11.21 -2.36 -1.17
N GLY A 97 11.81 -1.99 -0.02
CA GLY A 97 11.17 -1.09 0.93
C GLY A 97 9.90 -1.67 1.57
N LEU A 98 9.88 -2.98 1.82
CA LEU A 98 8.76 -3.65 2.47
C LEU A 98 8.65 -3.30 3.96
N THR A 99 7.43 -3.42 4.50
CA THR A 99 7.14 -3.36 5.93
C THR A 99 6.32 -4.56 6.37
N ARG A 100 6.50 -4.97 7.61
CA ARG A 100 5.67 -5.98 8.28
C ARG A 100 4.45 -5.35 8.99
N GLY A 101 4.31 -4.04 8.91
CA GLY A 101 3.28 -3.34 9.68
C GLY A 101 3.42 -3.58 11.17
N LEU A 102 2.32 -3.93 11.80
CA LEU A 102 2.25 -4.24 13.24
C LEU A 102 2.41 -5.73 13.58
N TYR A 103 2.86 -6.55 12.63
CA TYR A 103 2.93 -8.02 12.81
C TYR A 103 3.73 -8.44 14.06
N TYR A 104 4.85 -7.77 14.33
CA TYR A 104 5.69 -8.04 15.50
C TYR A 104 5.47 -7.07 16.68
N ARG A 105 4.56 -6.11 16.50
CA ARG A 105 4.28 -5.09 17.50
C ARG A 105 2.80 -5.12 17.82
N GLY A 106 2.47 -5.19 19.10
CA GLY A 106 1.11 -4.95 19.55
C GLY A 106 0.66 -3.51 19.22
N VAL A 107 -0.63 -3.30 19.24
CA VAL A 107 -1.21 -1.93 19.23
C VAL A 107 -1.03 -1.39 20.64
N GLU A 108 -0.20 -0.38 20.78
CA GLU A 108 -0.04 0.36 22.04
C GLU A 108 -1.17 1.38 22.21
#